data_ecef3bdcda0e401c1971f8a8309dca24
#
_entry.id   ecef3bdcda0e401c1971f8a8309dca24
#
_cell.length_a   1.000
_cell.length_b   1.000
_cell.length_c   1.000
_cell.angle_alpha   90.00
_cell.angle_beta   90.00
_cell.angle_gamma   90.00
#
_symmetry.space_group_name_H-M   'P 1'
#
loop_
_entity.id
_entity.type
_entity.pdbx_description
1 polymer ?
#
loop_
_entity_poly.entity_id
_entity_poly.type
_entity_poly.pdbx_seq_one_letter_code
_entity_poly.pdbx_strand_id
1 'polypeptide(L)'
;MSDREIMNAKGFAVRDDYNGEFRDPVVKRVVQKFRDRSDAGFIKYGTTLHEERTTKMKGLMKYLIDIQEELMDAILYIQTAQEELKEFLDEKEA
;
A
#
# COMPACT_ATOMS: atom_id res chain seq x y z
N MET A 1 -21.74 -4.77 -0.45
CA MET A 1 -21.54 -4.94 -1.91
C MET A 1 -20.06 -4.97 -2.22
N SER A 2 -19.66 -5.84 -3.12
CA SER A 2 -18.30 -5.83 -3.65
C SER A 2 -18.10 -4.66 -4.62
N ASP A 3 -16.84 -4.31 -4.88
CA ASP A 3 -16.53 -3.24 -5.84
C ASP A 3 -17.05 -3.58 -7.24
N ARG A 4 -16.96 -4.85 -7.66
CA ARG A 4 -17.49 -5.29 -8.96
C ARG A 4 -19.01 -5.17 -9.03
N GLU A 5 -19.71 -5.48 -7.97
CA GLU A 5 -21.17 -5.29 -7.91
C GLU A 5 -21.55 -3.82 -8.02
N ILE A 6 -20.81 -2.94 -7.36
CA ILE A 6 -21.00 -1.49 -7.45
C ILE A 6 -20.80 -1.01 -8.88
N MET A 7 -19.72 -1.46 -9.53
CA MET A 7 -19.42 -1.10 -10.92
C MET A 7 -20.55 -1.56 -11.87
N ASN A 8 -21.01 -2.80 -11.72
CA ASN A 8 -22.09 -3.35 -12.54
C ASN A 8 -23.39 -2.57 -12.35
N ALA A 9 -23.73 -2.22 -11.12
CA ALA A 9 -24.95 -1.47 -10.79
C ALA A 9 -24.95 -0.06 -11.43
N LYS A 10 -23.78 0.52 -11.66
CA LYS A 10 -23.61 1.83 -12.28
C LYS A 10 -23.35 1.77 -13.79
N GLY A 11 -23.38 0.58 -14.39
CA GLY A 11 -23.18 0.40 -15.82
C GLY A 11 -21.73 0.50 -16.27
N PHE A 12 -20.77 0.39 -15.35
CA PHE A 12 -19.35 0.38 -15.68
C PHE A 12 -18.89 -1.05 -16.05
N ALA A 13 -18.10 -1.16 -17.10
CA ALA A 13 -17.48 -2.43 -17.47
C ALA A 13 -16.40 -2.81 -16.45
N VAL A 14 -16.42 -4.07 -16.04
CA VAL A 14 -15.34 -4.64 -15.22
C VAL A 14 -14.13 -4.88 -16.13
N ARG A 15 -12.96 -4.39 -15.71
CA ARG A 15 -11.71 -4.58 -16.44
C ARG A 15 -10.84 -5.59 -15.72
N ASP A 16 -10.46 -6.65 -16.40
CA ASP A 16 -9.52 -7.65 -15.90
C ASP A 16 -8.10 -7.41 -16.43
N ASP A 17 -7.89 -6.26 -17.04
CA ASP A 17 -6.65 -5.83 -17.65
C ASP A 17 -5.75 -5.15 -16.61
N TYR A 18 -4.67 -5.84 -16.21
CA TYR A 18 -3.69 -5.31 -15.28
C TYR A 18 -2.81 -4.21 -15.87
N ASN A 19 -2.84 -4.02 -17.17
CA ASN A 19 -2.11 -2.97 -17.87
C ASN A 19 -2.97 -1.76 -18.20
N GLY A 20 -4.25 -1.80 -17.82
CA GLY A 20 -5.19 -0.71 -18.02
C GLY A 20 -4.85 0.52 -17.19
N GLU A 21 -5.29 1.68 -17.65
CA GLU A 21 -5.13 2.91 -16.90
C GLU A 21 -6.16 3.00 -15.78
N PHE A 22 -5.73 3.57 -14.66
CA PHE A 22 -6.61 3.87 -13.55
C PHE A 22 -7.29 5.22 -13.78
N ARG A 23 -8.57 5.32 -13.41
CA ARG A 23 -9.31 6.58 -13.52
C ARG A 23 -8.77 7.64 -12.58
N ASP A 24 -8.32 7.21 -11.41
CA ASP A 24 -7.81 8.09 -10.37
C ASP A 24 -6.29 8.26 -10.51
N PRO A 25 -5.80 9.48 -10.78
CA PRO A 25 -4.36 9.72 -10.88
C PRO A 25 -3.59 9.40 -9.59
N VAL A 26 -4.22 9.53 -8.43
CA VAL A 26 -3.60 9.17 -7.14
C VAL A 26 -3.33 7.67 -7.09
N VAL A 27 -4.29 6.86 -7.52
CA VAL A 27 -4.12 5.41 -7.59
C VAL A 27 -2.99 5.04 -8.55
N LYS A 28 -2.93 5.70 -9.71
CA LYS A 28 -1.85 5.48 -10.68
C LYS A 28 -0.47 5.71 -10.06
N ARG A 29 -0.32 6.80 -9.29
CA ARG A 29 0.95 7.12 -8.61
C ARG A 29 1.32 6.09 -7.55
N VAL A 30 0.34 5.63 -6.78
CA VAL A 30 0.57 4.60 -5.75
C VAL A 30 0.93 3.26 -6.39
N VAL A 31 0.26 2.88 -7.48
CA VAL A 31 0.56 1.64 -8.21
C VAL A 31 1.97 1.67 -8.76
N GLN A 32 2.44 2.80 -9.27
CA GLN A 32 3.82 2.91 -9.72
C GLN A 32 4.81 2.66 -8.57
N LYS A 33 4.51 3.19 -7.40
CA LYS A 33 5.33 2.93 -6.20
C LYS A 33 5.33 1.45 -5.82
N PHE A 34 4.20 0.76 -5.96
CA PHE A 34 4.12 -0.68 -5.73
C PHE A 34 5.00 -1.47 -6.69
N ARG A 35 5.00 -1.11 -7.96
CA ARG A 35 5.87 -1.74 -8.97
C ARG A 35 7.34 -1.59 -8.61
N ASP A 36 7.73 -0.35 -8.30
CA ASP A 36 9.12 -0.04 -7.94
C ASP A 36 9.54 -0.80 -6.67
N ARG A 37 8.66 -0.82 -5.67
CA ARG A 37 8.91 -1.54 -4.42
C ARG A 37 9.02 -3.05 -4.62
N SER A 38 8.20 -3.61 -5.48
CA SER A 38 8.24 -5.03 -5.83
C SER A 38 9.57 -5.42 -6.44
N ASP A 39 10.03 -4.64 -7.41
CA ASP A 39 11.31 -4.89 -8.09
C ASP A 39 12.49 -4.69 -7.14
N ALA A 40 12.48 -3.61 -6.37
CA ALA A 40 13.52 -3.34 -5.39
C ALA A 40 13.61 -4.44 -4.32
N GLY A 41 12.47 -4.92 -3.86
CA GLY A 41 12.42 -6.02 -2.89
C GLY A 41 12.99 -7.31 -3.45
N PHE A 42 12.66 -7.63 -4.69
CA PHE A 42 13.20 -8.81 -5.36
C PHE A 42 14.73 -8.73 -5.52
N ILE A 43 15.23 -7.57 -5.92
CA ILE A 43 16.67 -7.35 -6.04
C ILE A 43 17.37 -7.49 -4.68
N LYS A 44 16.77 -6.94 -3.63
CA LYS A 44 17.35 -6.90 -2.29
C LYS A 44 17.34 -8.26 -1.59
N TYR A 45 16.24 -9.00 -1.71
CA TYR A 45 16.03 -10.24 -0.94
C TYR A 45 16.18 -11.52 -1.76
N GLY A 46 16.13 -11.43 -3.09
CA GLY A 46 16.27 -12.58 -3.98
C GLY A 46 15.05 -13.51 -3.97
N THR A 47 13.94 -13.10 -3.43
CA THR A 47 12.72 -13.91 -3.36
C THR A 47 11.47 -13.02 -3.44
N THR A 48 10.33 -13.64 -3.65
CA THR A 48 9.04 -12.98 -3.66
C THR A 48 8.18 -13.43 -2.48
N LEU A 49 7.17 -12.65 -2.14
CA LEU A 49 6.19 -13.06 -1.12
C LEU A 49 5.48 -14.37 -1.51
N HIS A 50 5.24 -14.56 -2.79
CA HIS A 50 4.64 -15.79 -3.29
C HIS A 50 5.53 -17.00 -3.01
N GLU A 51 6.82 -16.91 -3.32
CA GLU A 51 7.79 -17.98 -3.05
C GLU A 51 7.92 -18.25 -1.56
N GLU A 52 8.02 -17.19 -0.76
CA GLU A 52 8.12 -17.27 0.68
C GLU A 52 6.92 -18.03 1.28
N ARG A 53 5.72 -17.69 0.82
CA ARG A 53 4.48 -18.34 1.28
C ARG A 53 4.38 -19.80 0.84
N THR A 54 4.68 -20.07 -0.43
CA THR A 54 4.50 -21.41 -1.00
C THR A 54 5.54 -22.41 -0.52
N THR A 55 6.75 -21.95 -0.21
CA THR A 55 7.82 -22.79 0.34
C THR A 55 7.83 -22.85 1.87
N LYS A 56 6.89 -22.12 2.51
CA LYS A 56 6.76 -22.11 3.98
C LYS A 56 8.02 -21.61 4.70
N MET A 57 8.76 -20.70 4.06
CA MET A 57 9.92 -20.05 4.67
C MET A 57 9.52 -19.22 5.89
N LYS A 58 8.27 -18.77 5.92
CA LYS A 58 7.73 -17.89 6.97
C LYS A 58 6.33 -18.35 7.36
N GLY A 59 6.08 -18.53 8.63
CA GLY A 59 4.79 -18.97 9.14
C GLY A 59 3.79 -17.83 9.30
N LEU A 60 2.51 -18.17 9.44
CA LEU A 60 1.43 -17.20 9.60
C LEU A 60 1.66 -16.24 10.78
N MET A 61 2.11 -16.75 11.91
CA MET A 61 2.36 -15.90 13.09
C MET A 61 3.39 -14.83 12.79
N LYS A 62 4.45 -15.17 12.05
CA LYS A 62 5.49 -14.20 11.70
C LYS A 62 4.95 -13.08 10.78
N TYR A 63 4.08 -13.43 9.83
CA TYR A 63 3.41 -12.42 8.99
C TYR A 63 2.55 -11.48 9.83
N LEU A 64 1.83 -12.01 10.80
CA LEU A 64 0.98 -11.20 11.68
C LEU A 64 1.82 -10.23 12.54
N ILE A 65 2.93 -10.72 13.06
CA ILE A 65 3.87 -9.88 13.84
C ILE A 65 4.43 -8.76 12.95
N ASP A 66 4.85 -9.09 11.74
CA ASP A 66 5.40 -8.10 10.81
C ASP A 66 4.37 -7.03 10.44
N ILE A 67 3.12 -7.43 10.21
CA ILE A 67 2.02 -6.49 9.94
C ILE A 67 1.82 -5.56 11.14
N GLN A 68 1.80 -6.11 12.35
CA GLN A 68 1.62 -5.30 13.55
C GLN A 68 2.73 -4.26 13.69
N GLU A 69 3.97 -4.66 13.48
CA GLU A 69 5.11 -3.74 13.54
C GLU A 69 5.00 -2.62 12.50
N GLU A 70 4.61 -2.95 11.26
CA GLU A 70 4.42 -1.96 10.20
C GLU A 70 3.29 -0.99 10.52
N LEU A 71 2.19 -1.47 11.11
CA LEU A 71 1.09 -0.61 11.54
C LEU A 71 1.51 0.32 12.67
N MET A 72 2.33 -0.15 13.59
CA MET A 72 2.89 0.68 14.65
C MET A 72 3.76 1.79 14.07
N ASP A 73 4.62 1.46 13.11
CA ASP A 73 5.44 2.45 12.41
C ASP A 73 4.58 3.48 11.67
N ALA A 74 3.51 3.05 11.02
CA ALA A 74 2.58 3.95 10.35
C ALA A 74 1.95 4.95 11.32
N ILE A 75 1.58 4.50 12.52
CA ILE A 75 1.04 5.39 13.56
C ILE A 75 2.06 6.42 14.00
N LEU A 76 3.32 6.01 14.16
CA LEU A 76 4.41 6.92 14.52
C LEU A 76 4.65 7.99 13.44
N TYR A 77 4.59 7.61 12.17
CA TYR A 77 4.70 8.56 11.06
C TYR A 77 3.54 9.54 11.04
N ILE A 78 2.32 9.08 11.32
CA ILE A 78 1.14 9.95 11.40
C ILE A 78 1.32 10.97 12.53
N GLN A 79 1.78 10.53 13.69
CA GLN A 79 2.03 11.43 14.83
C GLN A 79 3.09 12.48 14.48
N THR A 80 4.17 12.03 13.87
CA THR A 80 5.25 12.92 13.43
C THR A 80 4.74 13.97 12.45
N ALA A 81 3.94 13.56 11.47
CA ALA A 81 3.38 14.47 10.48
C ALA A 81 2.42 15.48 11.13
N GLN A 82 1.62 15.05 12.10
CA GLN A 82 0.72 15.96 12.84
C GLN A 82 1.51 17.01 13.63
N GLU A 83 2.59 16.61 14.28
CA GLU A 83 3.43 17.53 15.02
C GLU A 83 4.13 18.54 14.11
N GLU A 84 4.64 18.08 12.97
CA GLU A 84 5.22 18.97 11.94
C GLU A 84 4.20 19.97 11.42
N LEU A 85 3.00 19.52 11.12
CA LEU A 85 1.93 20.40 10.63
C LEU A 85 1.56 21.43 11.69
N LYS A 86 1.47 21.02 12.95
CA LYS A 86 1.13 21.92 14.05
C LYS A 86 2.20 23.02 14.21
N GLU A 87 3.46 22.66 14.18
CA GLU A 87 4.55 23.63 14.25
C GLU A 87 4.50 24.61 13.07
N PHE A 88 4.26 24.11 11.88
CA PHE A 88 4.14 24.95 10.68
C PHE A 88 2.98 25.96 10.81
N LEU A 89 1.84 25.53 11.32
CA LEU A 89 0.69 26.41 11.51
C LEU A 89 0.93 27.44 12.63
N ASP A 90 1.57 27.03 13.73
CA ASP A 90 1.90 27.92 14.84
C ASP A 90 2.90 29.00 14.40
N GLU A 91 3.88 28.65 13.58
CA GLU A 91 4.83 29.61 12.99
C GLU A 91 4.12 30.65 12.11
N LYS A 92 3.11 30.25 11.37
CA LYS A 92 2.34 31.18 10.52
C LYS A 92 1.45 32.12 11.31
N GLU A 93 1.04 31.71 12.51
CA GLU A 93 0.21 32.53 13.40
C GLU A 93 1.04 33.50 14.26
N ALA A 94 2.32 33.26 14.33
CA ALA A 94 3.22 34.07 15.16
C ALA A 94 3.50 35.45 14.53
#